data_8fe34fe96120a8d5a003788c75c1f7c4
#
_entry.id   8fe34fe96120a8d5a003788c75c1f7c4
#
_cell.length_a   1.000
_cell.length_b   1.000
_cell.length_c   1.000
_cell.angle_alpha   90.00
_cell.angle_beta   90.00
_cell.angle_gamma   90.00
#
_symmetry.space_group_name_H-M   'P 1'
#
loop_
_entity.id
_entity.type
_entity.pdbx_description
1 polymer ?
#
loop_
_entity_poly.entity_id
_entity_poly.type
_entity_poly.pdbx_seq_one_letter_code
_entity_poly.pdbx_strand_id
1 'polypeptide(L)'
;MKKIELDQKEKEAILEELYKSFETGYDFEDFLKPLLECLGLDEVRVTKRSGDGGVDLEGIRYGVINNNDDSVKYIVQAKRFKPSEKIAVDIIDKLRGNMASGEKGIVITTALFSSPARLKAETSDNRPIVLIDGKMLVDICIENNIGFVYKPVFSYEELNKFYKKNSVVENIVDDNANEYIVSDIEKDITANDIRARIISIPRAIFNELPSDCDKFDLCFNGNDIKDVRISSDRRYFSQGITEMYRKYGLLTKDNVFNPSKSVWKYDGKTIYIDLIN
;
A
#
# COMPACT_ATOMS: atom_id res chain seq x y z
N MET A 1 1.24 -9.17 10.66
CA MET A 1 2.06 -10.13 9.87
C MET A 1 3.51 -9.70 9.99
N LYS A 2 4.46 -10.59 10.40
CA LYS A 2 5.89 -10.25 10.31
C LYS A 2 6.19 -9.87 8.85
N LYS A 3 6.82 -8.71 8.65
CA LYS A 3 7.31 -8.30 7.34
C LYS A 3 8.31 -9.37 6.90
N ILE A 4 8.08 -10.00 5.77
CA ILE A 4 9.03 -10.97 5.22
C ILE A 4 10.23 -10.15 4.74
N GLU A 5 11.33 -10.26 5.45
CA GLU A 5 12.60 -9.71 5.01
C GLU A 5 13.27 -10.74 4.10
N LEU A 6 13.14 -10.52 2.81
CA LEU A 6 13.86 -11.27 1.80
C LEU A 6 15.19 -10.56 1.52
N ASP A 7 16.24 -11.35 1.38
CA ASP A 7 17.53 -10.81 0.96
C ASP A 7 17.53 -10.42 -0.53
N GLN A 8 18.58 -9.74 -0.97
CA GLN A 8 18.69 -9.26 -2.36
C GLN A 8 18.69 -10.40 -3.37
N LYS A 9 19.29 -11.55 -3.04
CA LYS A 9 19.37 -12.72 -3.91
C LYS A 9 18.02 -13.40 -4.07
N GLU A 10 17.27 -13.49 -2.98
CA GLU A 10 15.90 -14.02 -2.99
C GLU A 10 14.98 -13.14 -3.85
N LYS A 11 15.07 -11.81 -3.71
CA LYS A 11 14.30 -10.87 -4.55
C LYS A 11 14.68 -10.96 -6.03
N GLU A 12 15.95 -11.17 -6.35
CA GLU A 12 16.41 -11.39 -7.74
C GLU A 12 15.86 -12.71 -8.31
N ALA A 13 15.82 -13.78 -7.51
CA ALA A 13 15.22 -15.03 -7.93
C ALA A 13 13.70 -14.90 -8.18
N ILE A 14 13.00 -14.16 -7.32
CA ILE A 14 11.57 -13.85 -7.49
C ILE A 14 11.35 -13.04 -8.78
N LEU A 15 12.21 -12.06 -9.06
CA LEU A 15 12.10 -11.27 -10.29
C LEU A 15 12.26 -12.11 -11.55
N GLU A 16 13.21 -13.05 -11.54
CA GLU A 16 13.37 -13.99 -12.65
C GLU A 16 12.14 -14.88 -12.85
N GLU A 17 11.54 -15.39 -11.77
CA GLU A 17 10.31 -16.19 -11.85
C GLU A 17 9.11 -15.34 -12.30
N LEU A 18 8.99 -14.11 -11.80
CA LEU A 18 7.96 -13.15 -12.22
C LEU A 18 8.09 -12.84 -13.72
N TYR A 19 9.30 -12.59 -14.21
CA TYR A 19 9.55 -12.39 -15.64
C TYR A 19 9.15 -13.60 -16.49
N LYS A 20 9.49 -14.81 -16.04
CA LYS A 20 9.17 -16.06 -16.74
C LYS A 20 7.67 -16.40 -16.74
N SER A 21 6.93 -15.93 -15.73
CA SER A 21 5.49 -16.19 -15.64
C SER A 21 4.68 -15.47 -16.73
N PHE A 22 5.26 -14.49 -17.40
CA PHE A 22 4.66 -13.83 -18.55
C PHE A 22 5.28 -14.36 -19.85
N GLU A 23 4.52 -14.99 -20.72
CA GLU A 23 5.02 -15.47 -22.01
C GLU A 23 5.27 -14.29 -22.97
N THR A 24 4.38 -13.33 -22.96
CA THR A 24 4.39 -12.15 -23.85
C THR A 24 4.35 -10.84 -23.09
N GLY A 25 4.57 -9.72 -23.80
CA GLY A 25 4.32 -8.39 -23.27
C GLY A 25 2.85 -8.16 -22.91
N TYR A 26 1.93 -8.79 -23.63
CA TYR A 26 0.49 -8.68 -23.38
C TYR A 26 0.07 -9.35 -22.06
N ASP A 27 0.68 -10.47 -21.70
CA ASP A 27 0.42 -11.10 -20.40
C ASP A 27 0.87 -10.20 -19.25
N PHE A 28 1.97 -9.47 -19.47
CA PHE A 28 2.46 -8.49 -18.52
C PHE A 28 1.50 -7.29 -18.39
N GLU A 29 0.96 -6.78 -19.50
CA GLU A 29 -0.04 -5.73 -19.50
C GLU A 29 -1.32 -6.17 -18.77
N ASP A 30 -1.79 -7.40 -19.04
CA ASP A 30 -2.97 -7.97 -18.37
C ASP A 30 -2.75 -8.14 -16.86
N PHE A 31 -1.54 -8.51 -16.43
CA PHE A 31 -1.14 -8.55 -15.02
C PHE A 31 -1.13 -7.15 -14.38
N LEU A 32 -0.67 -6.13 -15.11
CA LEU A 32 -0.57 -4.77 -14.59
C LEU A 32 -1.93 -4.13 -14.28
N LYS A 33 -3.00 -4.54 -14.96
CA LYS A 33 -4.33 -4.00 -14.70
C LYS A 33 -4.77 -4.20 -13.24
N PRO A 34 -4.93 -5.43 -12.72
CA PRO A 34 -5.30 -5.65 -11.32
C PRO A 34 -4.24 -5.15 -10.34
N LEU A 35 -2.95 -5.10 -10.73
CA LEU A 35 -1.90 -4.53 -9.91
C LEU A 35 -2.14 -3.03 -9.68
N LEU A 36 -2.40 -2.26 -10.72
CA LEU A 36 -2.65 -0.82 -10.63
C LEU A 36 -3.93 -0.51 -9.86
N GLU A 37 -4.96 -1.33 -10.02
CA GLU A 37 -6.18 -1.25 -9.20
C GLU A 37 -5.86 -1.49 -7.71
N CYS A 38 -5.02 -2.48 -7.41
CA CYS A 38 -4.54 -2.74 -6.05
C CYS A 38 -3.74 -1.56 -5.47
N LEU A 39 -3.02 -0.81 -6.31
CA LEU A 39 -2.27 0.38 -5.93
C LEU A 39 -3.14 1.65 -5.84
N GLY A 40 -4.43 1.54 -6.08
CA GLY A 40 -5.42 2.60 -5.88
C GLY A 40 -5.65 3.47 -7.11
N LEU A 41 -5.43 2.95 -8.31
CA LEU A 41 -6.00 3.52 -9.53
C LEU A 41 -7.39 2.92 -9.76
N ASP A 42 -8.30 3.76 -10.16
CA ASP A 42 -9.65 3.41 -10.57
C ASP A 42 -9.74 3.37 -12.11
N GLU A 43 -10.78 2.72 -12.63
CA GLU A 43 -11.09 2.64 -14.06
C GLU A 43 -9.91 2.20 -14.94
N VAL A 44 -9.07 1.30 -14.43
CA VAL A 44 -7.89 0.81 -15.16
C VAL A 44 -8.33 0.00 -16.37
N ARG A 45 -7.85 0.37 -17.55
CA ARG A 45 -8.12 -0.35 -18.80
C ARG A 45 -6.87 -0.46 -19.66
N VAL A 46 -6.73 -1.62 -20.29
CA VAL A 46 -5.74 -1.85 -21.33
C VAL A 46 -6.19 -1.11 -22.60
N THR A 47 -5.30 -0.34 -23.21
CA THR A 47 -5.60 0.38 -24.44
C THR A 47 -5.63 -0.59 -25.62
N LYS A 48 -6.08 -0.12 -26.81
CA LYS A 48 -6.08 -0.96 -28.00
C LYS A 48 -4.66 -1.36 -28.36
N ARG A 49 -4.42 -2.66 -28.53
CA ARG A 49 -3.14 -3.29 -28.89
C ARG A 49 -2.67 -2.99 -30.31
N SER A 50 -3.04 -1.84 -30.88
CA SER A 50 -2.64 -1.41 -32.22
C SER A 50 -1.58 -0.32 -32.09
N GLY A 51 -0.40 -0.58 -32.49
CA GLY A 51 0.81 0.15 -32.87
C GLY A 51 1.03 1.62 -32.58
N ASP A 52 0.19 2.29 -31.81
CA ASP A 52 0.09 3.73 -31.74
C ASP A 52 0.62 4.27 -30.41
N GLY A 53 1.90 4.61 -30.43
CA GLY A 53 2.43 5.61 -29.52
C GLY A 53 2.96 5.12 -28.16
N GLY A 54 2.81 3.85 -27.75
CA GLY A 54 3.43 3.37 -26.53
C GLY A 54 2.66 3.68 -25.24
N VAL A 55 1.34 3.72 -25.29
CA VAL A 55 0.45 3.71 -24.14
C VAL A 55 -0.20 2.34 -24.08
N ASP A 56 0.06 1.59 -23.01
CA ASP A 56 -0.43 0.22 -22.85
C ASP A 56 -1.65 0.14 -21.92
N LEU A 57 -1.66 0.98 -20.86
CA LEU A 57 -2.82 1.09 -19.97
C LEU A 57 -3.09 2.57 -19.63
N GLU A 58 -4.31 2.84 -19.21
CA GLU A 58 -4.71 4.11 -18.59
C GLU A 58 -5.59 3.83 -17.37
N GLY A 59 -5.60 4.78 -16.43
CA GLY A 59 -6.44 4.72 -15.23
C GLY A 59 -6.61 6.10 -14.63
N ILE A 60 -7.48 6.21 -13.65
CA ILE A 60 -7.81 7.47 -12.98
C ILE A 60 -7.53 7.28 -11.48
N ARG A 61 -6.99 8.30 -10.86
CA ARG A 61 -6.97 8.39 -9.40
C ARG A 61 -7.85 9.55 -8.99
N TYR A 62 -8.95 9.24 -8.33
CA TYR A 62 -9.84 10.25 -7.79
C TYR A 62 -9.22 10.88 -6.54
N GLY A 63 -9.39 12.19 -6.40
CA GLY A 63 -8.98 12.93 -5.22
C GLY A 63 -9.94 12.76 -4.05
N VAL A 64 -9.82 13.65 -3.06
CA VAL A 64 -10.57 13.57 -1.79
C VAL A 64 -12.09 13.71 -2.00
N ILE A 65 -12.50 14.51 -2.98
CA ILE A 65 -13.92 14.81 -3.23
C ILE A 65 -14.56 13.76 -4.16
N ASN A 66 -13.77 12.88 -4.73
CA ASN A 66 -14.23 11.82 -5.64
C ASN A 66 -15.10 12.35 -6.79
N ASN A 67 -14.69 13.43 -7.40
CA ASN A 67 -15.30 14.01 -8.59
C ASN A 67 -14.26 14.15 -9.72
N ASN A 68 -14.72 14.44 -10.94
CA ASN A 68 -13.85 14.59 -12.09
C ASN A 68 -12.90 15.80 -11.98
N ASP A 69 -13.26 16.82 -11.22
CA ASP A 69 -12.45 18.04 -11.06
C ASP A 69 -11.26 17.82 -10.12
N ASP A 70 -11.33 16.79 -9.24
CA ASP A 70 -10.26 16.37 -8.33
C ASP A 70 -9.69 14.99 -8.71
N SER A 71 -9.63 14.71 -10.01
CA SER A 71 -9.09 13.45 -10.52
C SER A 71 -7.79 13.68 -11.31
N VAL A 72 -6.93 12.67 -11.31
CA VAL A 72 -5.69 12.65 -12.09
C VAL A 72 -5.69 11.44 -12.99
N LYS A 73 -5.57 11.65 -14.30
CA LYS A 73 -5.41 10.57 -15.26
C LYS A 73 -3.96 10.10 -15.29
N TYR A 74 -3.79 8.78 -15.29
CA TYR A 74 -2.50 8.10 -15.41
C TYR A 74 -2.40 7.40 -16.76
N ILE A 75 -1.28 7.62 -17.43
CA ILE A 75 -0.91 6.99 -18.69
C ILE A 75 0.24 6.03 -18.40
N VAL A 76 0.08 4.75 -18.74
CA VAL A 76 1.00 3.69 -18.33
C VAL A 76 1.61 3.02 -19.54
N GLN A 77 2.94 2.88 -19.51
CA GLN A 77 3.73 2.10 -20.46
C GLN A 77 4.31 0.88 -19.76
N ALA A 78 4.02 -0.29 -20.30
CA ALA A 78 4.54 -1.57 -19.84
C ALA A 78 5.72 -2.03 -20.73
N LYS A 79 6.78 -2.54 -20.13
CA LYS A 79 7.91 -3.11 -20.86
C LYS A 79 8.39 -4.41 -20.21
N ARG A 80 8.03 -5.54 -20.80
CA ARG A 80 8.54 -6.84 -20.40
C ARG A 80 9.90 -7.10 -21.06
N PHE A 81 10.97 -6.81 -20.33
CA PHE A 81 12.34 -7.09 -20.75
C PHE A 81 13.03 -8.00 -19.72
N LYS A 82 14.12 -8.65 -20.12
CA LYS A 82 14.90 -9.48 -19.17
C LYS A 82 15.36 -8.66 -17.97
N PRO A 83 15.35 -9.21 -16.76
CA PRO A 83 15.78 -8.52 -15.55
C PRO A 83 17.17 -7.86 -15.62
N SER A 84 18.08 -8.43 -16.42
CA SER A 84 19.43 -7.91 -16.66
C SER A 84 19.50 -6.75 -17.66
N GLU A 85 18.46 -6.50 -18.42
CA GLU A 85 18.42 -5.44 -19.44
C GLU A 85 18.14 -4.07 -18.82
N LYS A 86 18.38 -3.02 -19.62
CA LYS A 86 18.13 -1.64 -19.20
C LYS A 86 17.25 -0.91 -20.19
N ILE A 87 16.21 -0.29 -19.68
CA ILE A 87 15.32 0.58 -20.44
C ILE A 87 16.08 1.88 -20.80
N ALA A 88 16.03 2.21 -22.07
CA ALA A 88 16.66 3.43 -22.61
C ALA A 88 15.75 4.66 -22.43
N VAL A 89 16.35 5.84 -22.64
CA VAL A 89 15.71 7.14 -22.40
C VAL A 89 14.53 7.44 -23.35
N ASP A 90 14.55 6.90 -24.57
CA ASP A 90 13.54 7.13 -25.60
C ASP A 90 12.12 6.69 -25.19
N ILE A 91 12.02 5.71 -24.30
CA ILE A 91 10.74 5.25 -23.73
C ILE A 91 10.06 6.38 -22.91
N ILE A 92 10.88 7.12 -22.16
CA ILE A 92 10.39 8.25 -21.35
C ILE A 92 9.89 9.39 -22.26
N ASP A 93 10.65 9.71 -23.32
CA ASP A 93 10.26 10.74 -24.28
C ASP A 93 8.99 10.37 -25.05
N LYS A 94 8.87 9.09 -25.46
CA LYS A 94 7.68 8.58 -26.14
C LYS A 94 6.44 8.65 -25.23
N LEU A 95 6.54 8.17 -23.99
CA LEU A 95 5.42 8.26 -23.06
C LEU A 95 5.01 9.71 -22.82
N ARG A 96 5.98 10.59 -22.53
CA ARG A 96 5.71 12.02 -22.29
C ARG A 96 5.07 12.71 -23.50
N GLY A 97 5.45 12.31 -24.72
CA GLY A 97 4.86 12.79 -25.95
C GLY A 97 3.37 12.45 -26.11
N ASN A 98 2.92 11.36 -25.51
CA ASN A 98 1.52 10.92 -25.55
C ASN A 98 0.66 11.43 -24.38
N MET A 99 1.25 12.13 -23.43
CA MET A 99 0.54 12.67 -22.28
C MET A 99 0.05 14.08 -22.53
N ALA A 100 -1.17 14.37 -22.12
CA ALA A 100 -1.69 15.72 -22.01
C ALA A 100 -1.12 16.45 -20.78
N SER A 101 -1.25 17.78 -20.76
CA SER A 101 -0.88 18.57 -19.59
C SER A 101 -1.73 18.18 -18.38
N GLY A 102 -1.09 17.95 -17.23
CA GLY A 102 -1.75 17.53 -16.00
C GLY A 102 -1.93 16.01 -15.82
N GLU A 103 -1.68 15.22 -16.87
CA GLU A 103 -1.62 13.76 -16.74
C GLU A 103 -0.31 13.32 -16.07
N LYS A 104 -0.33 12.16 -15.44
CA LYS A 104 0.86 11.50 -14.87
C LYS A 104 1.20 10.25 -15.66
N GLY A 105 2.49 10.05 -15.91
CA GLY A 105 3.00 8.86 -16.58
C GLY A 105 3.49 7.82 -15.57
N ILE A 106 3.37 6.55 -15.92
CA ILE A 106 4.05 5.46 -15.23
C ILE A 106 4.72 4.58 -16.27
N VAL A 107 6.02 4.32 -16.11
CA VAL A 107 6.70 3.26 -16.88
C VAL A 107 6.99 2.11 -15.93
N ILE A 108 6.46 0.94 -16.25
CA ILE A 108 6.64 -0.29 -15.46
C ILE A 108 7.40 -1.31 -16.31
N THR A 109 8.41 -1.93 -15.72
CA THR A 109 9.22 -2.94 -16.39
C THR A 109 9.66 -4.05 -15.46
N THR A 110 9.91 -5.24 -16.03
CA THR A 110 10.62 -6.34 -15.36
C THR A 110 12.14 -6.17 -15.38
N ALA A 111 12.66 -5.15 -16.09
CA ALA A 111 14.08 -4.83 -16.22
C ALA A 111 14.50 -3.68 -15.28
N LEU A 112 15.64 -3.08 -15.56
CA LEU A 112 16.16 -1.90 -14.87
C LEU A 112 16.02 -0.66 -15.76
N PHE A 113 16.10 0.54 -15.18
CA PHE A 113 16.22 1.76 -15.96
C PHE A 113 17.70 2.19 -16.06
N SER A 114 18.08 2.69 -17.22
CA SER A 114 19.38 3.34 -17.41
C SER A 114 19.43 4.65 -16.61
N SER A 115 20.64 5.10 -16.23
CA SER A 115 20.81 6.39 -15.54
C SER A 115 20.26 7.57 -16.34
N PRO A 116 20.43 7.66 -17.67
CA PRO A 116 19.80 8.70 -18.47
C PRO A 116 18.26 8.65 -18.43
N ALA A 117 17.66 7.46 -18.42
CA ALA A 117 16.19 7.32 -18.33
C ALA A 117 15.66 7.82 -16.97
N ARG A 118 16.35 7.49 -15.86
CA ARG A 118 15.99 7.99 -14.52
C ARG A 118 16.08 9.51 -14.45
N LEU A 119 17.21 10.09 -14.89
CA LEU A 119 17.40 11.53 -14.90
C LEU A 119 16.34 12.25 -15.77
N LYS A 120 15.98 11.67 -16.91
CA LYS A 120 14.96 12.23 -17.80
C LYS A 120 13.55 12.20 -17.18
N ALA A 121 13.22 11.15 -16.44
CA ALA A 121 11.95 11.05 -15.73
C ALA A 121 11.83 12.09 -14.60
N GLU A 122 12.92 12.40 -13.91
CA GLU A 122 13.00 13.40 -12.85
C GLU A 122 12.92 14.84 -13.35
N THR A 123 13.08 15.07 -14.67
CA THR A 123 13.01 16.41 -15.24
C THR A 123 11.63 17.02 -14.99
N SER A 124 11.62 18.21 -14.38
CA SER A 124 10.39 18.95 -14.06
C SER A 124 9.61 19.26 -15.34
N ASP A 125 8.40 18.72 -15.40
CA ASP A 125 7.43 18.94 -16.47
C ASP A 125 6.03 18.86 -15.83
N ASN A 126 5.03 19.48 -16.45
CA ASN A 126 3.63 19.31 -16.06
C ASN A 126 3.09 17.89 -16.33
N ARG A 127 3.96 17.01 -16.82
CA ARG A 127 3.72 15.59 -17.11
C ARG A 127 4.76 14.72 -16.40
N PRO A 128 4.68 14.61 -15.07
CA PRO A 128 5.62 13.81 -14.27
C PRO A 128 5.49 12.33 -14.60
N ILE A 129 6.63 11.62 -14.61
CA ILE A 129 6.69 10.19 -14.90
C ILE A 129 7.29 9.44 -13.69
N VAL A 130 6.56 8.45 -13.21
CA VAL A 130 7.02 7.51 -12.18
C VAL A 130 7.63 6.28 -12.87
N LEU A 131 8.76 5.82 -12.37
CA LEU A 131 9.45 4.63 -12.86
C LEU A 131 9.32 3.50 -11.85
N ILE A 132 8.80 2.35 -12.29
CA ILE A 132 8.72 1.12 -11.51
C ILE A 132 9.58 0.08 -12.23
N ASP A 133 10.78 -0.16 -11.74
CA ASP A 133 11.67 -1.20 -12.27
C ASP A 133 11.33 -2.58 -11.66
N GLY A 134 12.01 -3.62 -12.16
CA GLY A 134 11.76 -4.98 -11.73
C GLY A 134 11.96 -5.20 -10.22
N LYS A 135 12.91 -4.50 -9.60
CA LYS A 135 13.13 -4.59 -8.14
C LYS A 135 11.96 -3.98 -7.36
N MET A 136 11.54 -2.79 -7.74
CA MET A 136 10.36 -2.15 -7.15
C MET A 136 9.09 -2.97 -7.39
N LEU A 137 8.96 -3.61 -8.58
CA LEU A 137 7.83 -4.45 -8.89
C LEU A 137 7.75 -5.67 -7.97
N VAL A 138 8.88 -6.31 -7.66
CA VAL A 138 8.97 -7.39 -6.67
C VAL A 138 8.58 -6.89 -5.28
N ASP A 139 9.10 -5.74 -4.85
CA ASP A 139 8.75 -5.16 -3.55
C ASP A 139 7.24 -4.88 -3.45
N ILE A 140 6.63 -4.31 -4.50
CA ILE A 140 5.18 -4.11 -4.60
C ILE A 140 4.41 -5.43 -4.49
N CYS A 141 4.86 -6.49 -5.16
CA CYS A 141 4.24 -7.80 -5.08
C CYS A 141 4.31 -8.39 -3.67
N ILE A 142 5.46 -8.26 -2.99
CA ILE A 142 5.65 -8.72 -1.61
C ILE A 142 4.72 -7.94 -0.66
N GLU A 143 4.72 -6.61 -0.75
CA GLU A 143 3.92 -5.75 0.13
C GLU A 143 2.40 -5.96 -0.02
N ASN A 144 1.96 -6.33 -1.22
CA ASN A 144 0.56 -6.58 -1.52
C ASN A 144 0.19 -8.07 -1.55
N ASN A 145 1.10 -8.96 -1.17
CA ASN A 145 0.91 -10.42 -1.16
C ASN A 145 0.45 -10.98 -2.53
N ILE A 146 1.03 -10.47 -3.63
CA ILE A 146 0.69 -10.87 -4.99
C ILE A 146 1.65 -11.97 -5.43
N GLY A 147 1.13 -13.16 -5.74
CA GLY A 147 1.90 -14.32 -6.17
C GLY A 147 2.58 -15.11 -5.03
N PHE A 148 2.30 -14.79 -3.76
CA PHE A 148 2.91 -15.49 -2.61
C PHE A 148 1.93 -16.43 -1.93
N VAL A 149 2.42 -17.60 -1.54
CA VAL A 149 1.71 -18.57 -0.69
C VAL A 149 2.47 -18.73 0.60
N TYR A 150 1.82 -18.45 1.73
CA TYR A 150 2.41 -18.63 3.04
C TYR A 150 2.13 -20.04 3.55
N LYS A 151 3.19 -20.79 3.82
CA LYS A 151 3.10 -22.11 4.45
C LYS A 151 3.59 -22.00 5.89
N PRO A 152 2.88 -22.54 6.88
CA PRO A 152 3.39 -22.59 8.24
C PRO A 152 4.64 -23.48 8.29
N VAL A 153 5.73 -22.94 8.78
CA VAL A 153 6.98 -23.69 9.01
C VAL A 153 7.26 -23.65 10.49
N PHE A 154 7.50 -24.85 11.08
CA PHE A 154 7.91 -24.92 12.48
C PHE A 154 9.31 -24.34 12.62
N SER A 155 9.46 -23.37 13.52
CA SER A 155 10.74 -22.74 13.83
C SER A 155 11.08 -22.91 15.30
N TYR A 156 12.22 -23.53 15.57
CA TYR A 156 12.77 -23.62 16.92
C TYR A 156 13.08 -22.25 17.53
N GLU A 157 13.47 -21.30 16.70
CA GLU A 157 13.74 -19.94 17.14
C GLU A 157 12.46 -19.24 17.62
N GLU A 158 11.38 -19.34 16.88
CA GLU A 158 10.09 -18.77 17.26
C GLU A 158 9.52 -19.50 18.51
N LEU A 159 9.69 -20.82 18.60
CA LEU A 159 9.34 -21.55 19.80
C LEU A 159 10.13 -21.05 21.01
N ASN A 160 11.44 -20.82 20.86
CA ASN A 160 12.28 -20.30 21.94
C ASN A 160 11.89 -18.86 22.34
N LYS A 161 11.50 -18.02 21.39
CA LYS A 161 10.99 -16.66 21.67
C LYS A 161 9.70 -16.74 22.49
N PHE A 162 8.78 -17.61 22.12
CA PHE A 162 7.55 -17.87 22.87
C PHE A 162 7.85 -18.35 24.28
N TYR A 163 8.71 -19.35 24.42
CA TYR A 163 9.09 -19.92 25.70
C TYR A 163 9.81 -18.92 26.60
N LYS A 164 10.77 -18.15 26.09
CA LYS A 164 11.50 -17.13 26.86
C LYS A 164 10.63 -15.93 27.21
N LYS A 165 9.72 -15.52 26.33
CA LYS A 165 8.78 -14.42 26.63
C LYS A 165 7.88 -14.77 27.81
N ASN A 166 7.43 -16.02 27.90
CA ASN A 166 6.59 -16.49 28.99
C ASN A 166 7.36 -16.73 30.31
N SER A 167 8.68 -16.95 30.27
CA SER A 167 9.49 -17.09 31.46
C SER A 167 9.87 -15.77 32.15
N VAL A 168 9.67 -14.65 31.53
CA VAL A 168 9.91 -13.30 32.08
C VAL A 168 8.65 -12.68 32.71
N VAL A 169 7.47 -13.31 32.54
CA VAL A 169 6.17 -12.79 33.00
C VAL A 169 5.73 -13.35 34.35
N GLU A 170 6.64 -13.92 35.17
CA GLU A 170 6.26 -14.42 36.50
C GLU A 170 6.06 -13.34 37.59
N ASN A 171 5.99 -12.03 37.23
CA ASN A 171 5.74 -10.99 38.24
C ASN A 171 4.90 -9.80 37.74
N ILE A 172 3.82 -10.02 37.02
CA ILE A 172 2.68 -9.08 37.03
C ILE A 172 1.42 -9.88 36.61
N VAL A 173 0.64 -10.26 37.60
CA VAL A 173 -0.72 -10.77 37.40
C VAL A 173 -1.59 -9.53 37.10
N ASP A 174 -1.90 -9.30 35.84
CA ASP A 174 -2.97 -8.41 35.43
C ASP A 174 -4.12 -9.27 34.86
N ASP A 175 -5.19 -9.36 35.63
CA ASP A 175 -6.34 -10.26 35.44
C ASP A 175 -7.27 -9.84 34.26
N ASN A 176 -6.73 -9.21 33.21
CA ASN A 176 -7.47 -8.83 32.00
C ASN A 176 -6.69 -9.11 30.71
N ALA A 177 -6.31 -10.37 30.49
CA ALA A 177 -5.75 -10.76 29.19
C ALA A 177 -6.87 -10.91 28.15
N ASN A 178 -7.24 -9.84 27.49
CA ASN A 178 -7.98 -9.93 26.23
C ASN A 178 -7.08 -10.63 25.19
N GLU A 179 -7.52 -11.79 24.72
CA GLU A 179 -6.82 -12.52 23.65
C GLU A 179 -7.03 -11.76 22.33
N TYR A 180 -5.98 -11.10 21.84
CA TYR A 180 -6.06 -10.37 20.58
C TYR A 180 -5.92 -11.31 19.38
N ILE A 181 -6.79 -11.20 18.39
CA ILE A 181 -6.70 -11.88 17.10
C ILE A 181 -5.52 -11.30 16.29
N VAL A 182 -5.36 -9.96 16.35
CA VAL A 182 -4.24 -9.23 15.75
C VAL A 182 -3.68 -8.27 16.79
N SER A 183 -2.36 -8.25 16.97
CA SER A 183 -1.69 -7.34 17.90
C SER A 183 -0.41 -6.75 17.31
N ASP A 184 0.03 -5.63 17.90
CA ASP A 184 1.32 -4.98 17.67
C ASP A 184 1.55 -4.56 16.20
N ILE A 185 0.50 -4.13 15.52
CA ILE A 185 0.60 -3.55 14.17
C ILE A 185 0.94 -2.06 14.28
N GLU A 186 2.17 -1.71 13.95
CA GLU A 186 2.57 -0.30 13.86
C GLU A 186 2.05 0.33 12.57
N LYS A 187 1.50 1.54 12.70
CA LYS A 187 1.06 2.35 11.58
C LYS A 187 1.14 3.84 11.91
N ASP A 188 1.58 4.63 10.92
CA ASP A 188 1.57 6.09 11.03
C ASP A 188 0.15 6.64 10.80
N ILE A 189 -0.27 7.55 11.69
CA ILE A 189 -1.38 8.46 11.44
C ILE A 189 -0.80 9.67 10.73
N THR A 190 -1.05 9.77 9.44
CA THR A 190 -0.42 10.76 8.57
C THR A 190 -1.11 12.12 8.65
N ALA A 191 -0.42 13.18 8.21
CA ALA A 191 -1.05 14.49 8.06
C ALA A 191 -2.26 14.47 7.11
N ASN A 192 -2.27 13.56 6.13
CA ASN A 192 -3.40 13.38 5.22
C ASN A 192 -4.61 12.74 5.91
N ASP A 193 -4.40 11.72 6.76
CA ASP A 193 -5.47 11.13 7.57
C ASP A 193 -6.12 12.20 8.46
N ILE A 194 -5.29 13.01 9.13
CA ILE A 194 -5.76 14.07 10.03
C ILE A 194 -6.53 15.16 9.25
N ARG A 195 -6.01 15.56 8.10
CA ARG A 195 -6.67 16.54 7.20
C ARG A 195 -8.01 16.05 6.70
N ALA A 196 -8.08 14.80 6.26
CA ALA A 196 -9.30 14.17 5.76
C ALA A 196 -10.29 13.79 6.87
N ARG A 197 -9.92 13.93 8.16
CA ARG A 197 -10.74 13.51 9.32
C ARG A 197 -11.10 12.03 9.29
N ILE A 198 -10.17 11.22 8.85
CA ILE A 198 -10.30 9.77 8.80
C ILE A 198 -9.14 9.11 9.53
N ILE A 199 -9.29 7.82 9.84
CA ILE A 199 -8.19 6.98 10.26
C ILE A 199 -8.22 5.70 9.43
N SER A 200 -7.16 5.48 8.67
CA SER A 200 -7.07 4.33 7.76
C SER A 200 -6.71 3.06 8.54
N ILE A 201 -7.43 1.97 8.29
CA ILE A 201 -7.26 0.71 9.00
C ILE A 201 -6.08 -0.06 8.40
N PRO A 202 -5.15 -0.59 9.22
CA PRO A 202 -4.12 -1.50 8.74
C PRO A 202 -4.73 -2.70 8.04
N ARG A 203 -4.14 -3.12 6.92
CA ARG A 203 -4.66 -4.23 6.12
C ARG A 203 -4.75 -5.54 6.91
N ALA A 204 -3.79 -5.78 7.80
CA ALA A 204 -3.79 -6.96 8.67
C ALA A 204 -5.04 -7.04 9.55
N ILE A 205 -5.48 -5.91 10.12
CA ILE A 205 -6.73 -5.86 10.91
C ILE A 205 -7.94 -5.96 9.99
N PHE A 206 -7.95 -5.20 8.89
CA PHE A 206 -9.09 -5.18 7.97
C PHE A 206 -9.44 -6.57 7.42
N ASN A 207 -8.43 -7.41 7.15
CA ASN A 207 -8.63 -8.77 6.64
C ASN A 207 -9.24 -9.74 7.67
N GLU A 208 -9.14 -9.43 8.97
CA GLU A 208 -9.73 -10.24 10.06
C GLU A 208 -11.12 -9.75 10.48
N LEU A 209 -11.58 -8.63 9.92
CA LEU A 209 -12.92 -8.12 10.23
C LEU A 209 -13.98 -8.98 9.55
N PRO A 210 -15.09 -9.32 10.26
CA PRO A 210 -16.21 -10.03 9.66
C PRO A 210 -16.80 -9.28 8.47
N SER A 211 -17.01 -9.97 7.35
CA SER A 211 -17.51 -9.38 6.10
C SER A 211 -18.99 -8.96 6.16
N ASP A 212 -19.72 -9.47 7.11
CA ASP A 212 -21.15 -9.23 7.35
C ASP A 212 -21.41 -8.08 8.36
N CYS A 213 -20.34 -7.49 8.90
CA CYS A 213 -20.42 -6.42 9.89
C CYS A 213 -19.77 -5.14 9.36
N ASP A 214 -20.51 -4.03 9.35
CA ASP A 214 -20.04 -2.71 8.94
C ASP A 214 -19.76 -1.76 10.12
N LYS A 215 -19.99 -2.23 11.36
CA LYS A 215 -19.82 -1.46 12.60
C LYS A 215 -18.98 -2.21 13.61
N PHE A 216 -18.04 -1.50 14.20
CA PHE A 216 -17.11 -2.03 15.19
C PHE A 216 -16.97 -1.07 16.37
N ASP A 217 -16.61 -1.62 17.51
CA ASP A 217 -16.16 -0.81 18.64
C ASP A 217 -14.71 -0.39 18.41
N LEU A 218 -14.39 0.87 18.71
CA LEU A 218 -13.06 1.44 18.57
C LEU A 218 -12.60 1.95 19.94
N CYS A 219 -11.44 1.53 20.39
CA CYS A 219 -10.78 2.09 21.56
C CYS A 219 -9.55 2.88 21.11
N PHE A 220 -9.63 4.21 21.14
CA PHE A 220 -8.55 5.08 20.72
C PHE A 220 -7.86 5.67 21.96
N ASN A 221 -6.63 5.22 22.20
CA ASN A 221 -5.81 5.66 23.34
C ASN A 221 -6.58 5.56 24.67
N GLY A 222 -7.25 4.41 24.90
CA GLY A 222 -8.07 4.17 26.09
C GLY A 222 -9.45 4.81 26.11
N ASN A 223 -9.91 5.43 25.01
CA ASN A 223 -11.26 5.99 24.91
C ASN A 223 -12.11 5.21 23.93
N ASP A 224 -13.21 4.70 24.43
CA ASP A 224 -14.15 3.88 23.65
C ASP A 224 -15.07 4.75 22.80
N ILE A 225 -15.23 4.34 21.54
CA ILE A 225 -16.22 4.84 20.61
C ILE A 225 -17.02 3.62 20.12
N LYS A 226 -18.33 3.62 20.36
CA LYS A 226 -19.18 2.47 20.02
C LYS A 226 -19.79 2.61 18.63
N ASP A 227 -20.05 1.46 17.99
CA ASP A 227 -20.77 1.38 16.72
C ASP A 227 -20.17 2.23 15.60
N VAL A 228 -18.85 2.33 15.52
CA VAL A 228 -18.16 3.09 14.48
C VAL A 228 -18.24 2.36 13.16
N ARG A 229 -18.78 3.05 12.14
CA ARG A 229 -18.90 2.49 10.80
C ARG A 229 -17.59 2.54 10.05
N ILE A 230 -17.23 1.42 9.42
CA ILE A 230 -16.12 1.33 8.49
C ILE A 230 -16.62 1.60 7.07
N SER A 231 -15.91 2.45 6.31
CA SER A 231 -16.07 2.51 4.87
C SER A 231 -15.47 1.26 4.22
N SER A 232 -16.32 0.33 3.79
CA SER A 232 -15.90 -0.95 3.17
C SER A 232 -15.02 -0.75 1.94
N ASP A 233 -15.33 0.28 1.15
CA ASP A 233 -14.62 0.58 -0.10
C ASP A 233 -13.23 1.18 0.13
N ARG A 234 -13.00 1.85 1.27
CA ARG A 234 -11.82 2.67 1.53
C ARG A 234 -11.07 2.34 2.80
N ARG A 235 -11.53 1.35 3.56
CA ARG A 235 -10.87 0.85 4.78
C ARG A 235 -10.48 1.95 5.77
N TYR A 236 -11.42 2.82 6.13
CA TYR A 236 -11.18 3.86 7.13
C TYR A 236 -12.40 4.09 8.03
N PHE A 237 -12.14 4.68 9.19
CA PHE A 237 -13.15 5.30 10.06
C PHE A 237 -13.18 6.81 9.84
N SER A 238 -14.34 7.43 9.98
CA SER A 238 -14.49 8.89 10.01
C SER A 238 -15.29 9.38 11.22
N GLN A 239 -16.18 8.55 11.72
CA GLN A 239 -17.07 8.90 12.84
C GLN A 239 -16.28 9.05 14.15
N GLY A 240 -16.42 10.18 14.84
CA GLY A 240 -15.76 10.45 16.11
C GLY A 240 -14.26 10.82 16.03
N ILE A 241 -13.61 10.58 14.88
CA ILE A 241 -12.16 10.71 14.73
C ILE A 241 -11.67 12.15 14.86
N THR A 242 -12.45 13.13 14.40
CA THR A 242 -12.07 14.56 14.54
C THR A 242 -11.94 14.96 16.00
N GLU A 243 -12.82 14.48 16.87
CA GLU A 243 -12.80 14.76 18.29
C GLU A 243 -11.59 14.12 18.97
N MET A 244 -11.29 12.86 18.61
CA MET A 244 -10.10 12.15 19.09
C MET A 244 -8.82 12.85 18.66
N TYR A 245 -8.70 13.28 17.41
CA TYR A 245 -7.54 14.02 16.93
C TYR A 245 -7.31 15.34 17.68
N ARG A 246 -8.39 16.04 18.02
CA ARG A 246 -8.29 17.26 18.84
C ARG A 246 -7.91 16.94 20.28
N LYS A 247 -8.52 15.92 20.88
CA LYS A 247 -8.26 15.50 22.26
C LYS A 247 -6.78 15.15 22.49
N TYR A 248 -6.17 14.48 21.53
CA TYR A 248 -4.77 14.02 21.63
C TYR A 248 -3.76 14.94 20.92
N GLY A 249 -4.17 16.14 20.50
CA GLY A 249 -3.28 17.14 19.95
C GLY A 249 -2.79 16.87 18.52
N LEU A 250 -3.31 15.82 17.85
CA LEU A 250 -3.00 15.54 16.46
C LEU A 250 -3.59 16.58 15.51
N LEU A 251 -4.68 17.23 15.94
CA LEU A 251 -5.32 18.34 15.27
C LEU A 251 -5.49 19.52 16.24
N THR A 252 -4.81 20.62 15.97
CA THR A 252 -4.96 21.83 16.78
C THR A 252 -6.18 22.65 16.37
N LYS A 253 -6.55 23.64 17.22
CA LYS A 253 -7.61 24.62 16.92
C LYS A 253 -7.31 25.45 15.67
N ASP A 254 -6.02 25.69 15.40
CA ASP A 254 -5.53 26.46 14.26
C ASP A 254 -5.33 25.60 13.01
N ASN A 255 -5.88 24.37 12.99
CA ASN A 255 -5.75 23.39 11.92
C ASN A 255 -4.30 22.98 11.59
N VAL A 256 -3.43 22.97 12.57
CA VAL A 256 -2.11 22.33 12.44
C VAL A 256 -2.29 20.83 12.60
N PHE A 257 -1.65 20.05 11.73
CA PHE A 257 -1.69 18.61 11.67
C PHE A 257 -0.39 18.04 12.21
N ASN A 258 -0.47 17.29 13.31
CA ASN A 258 0.67 16.65 13.97
C ASN A 258 0.60 15.14 13.75
N PRO A 259 1.28 14.57 12.76
CA PRO A 259 1.35 13.13 12.55
C PRO A 259 1.91 12.40 13.78
N SER A 260 1.48 11.17 14.00
CA SER A 260 1.95 10.34 15.10
C SER A 260 2.05 8.89 14.68
N LYS A 261 2.92 8.12 15.34
CA LYS A 261 2.91 6.67 15.25
C LYS A 261 1.81 6.09 16.11
N SER A 262 1.29 4.94 15.73
CA SER A 262 0.27 4.21 16.49
C SER A 262 0.48 2.72 16.43
N VAL A 263 0.10 2.02 17.51
CA VAL A 263 0.01 0.55 17.58
C VAL A 263 -1.44 0.15 17.56
N TRP A 264 -1.73 -0.87 16.78
CA TRP A 264 -3.08 -1.36 16.57
C TRP A 264 -3.23 -2.80 17.04
N LYS A 265 -4.39 -3.12 17.62
CA LYS A 265 -4.78 -4.45 18.06
C LYS A 265 -6.25 -4.70 17.72
N TYR A 266 -6.63 -5.96 17.61
CA TYR A 266 -8.02 -6.38 17.39
C TYR A 266 -8.30 -7.67 18.16
N ASP A 267 -9.35 -7.68 18.96
CA ASP A 267 -9.74 -8.82 19.84
C ASP A 267 -10.94 -9.63 19.32
N GLY A 268 -11.35 -9.40 18.06
CA GLY A 268 -12.54 -10.02 17.46
C GLY A 268 -13.81 -9.19 17.61
N LYS A 269 -13.77 -8.10 18.40
CA LYS A 269 -14.91 -7.21 18.64
C LYS A 269 -14.52 -5.74 18.58
N THR A 270 -13.41 -5.38 19.22
CA THR A 270 -12.94 -4.01 19.39
C THR A 270 -11.60 -3.81 18.70
N ILE A 271 -11.46 -2.71 17.97
CA ILE A 271 -10.19 -2.27 17.38
C ILE A 271 -9.56 -1.26 18.33
N TYR A 272 -8.36 -1.57 18.81
CA TYR A 272 -7.57 -0.73 19.72
C TYR A 272 -6.52 0.04 18.93
N ILE A 273 -6.37 1.32 19.22
CA ILE A 273 -5.39 2.22 18.61
C ILE A 273 -4.72 3.02 19.71
N ASP A 274 -3.45 2.75 19.95
CA ASP A 274 -2.64 3.45 20.94
C ASP A 274 -1.58 4.29 20.23
N LEU A 275 -1.49 5.57 20.58
CA LEU A 275 -0.46 6.47 20.09
C LEU A 275 0.88 6.14 20.75
N ILE A 276 1.93 6.11 19.94
CA ILE A 276 3.31 5.99 20.42
C ILE A 276 3.89 7.40 20.48
N ASN A 277 4.30 7.82 21.67
CA ASN A 277 5.00 9.09 21.91
C ASN A 277 6.48 9.01 21.54
#